data_8b5ec127a3f11552c4ff0f2646d58245
#
_entry.id   8b5ec127a3f11552c4ff0f2646d58245
#
_cell.length_a   1.000
_cell.length_b   1.000
_cell.length_c   1.000
_cell.angle_alpha   90.00
_cell.angle_beta   90.00
_cell.angle_gamma   90.00
#
_symmetry.space_group_name_H-M   'P 1'
#
loop_
_entity.id
_entity.type
_entity.pdbx_description
1 polymer ?
#
loop_
_entity_poly.entity_id
_entity_poly.type
_entity_poly.pdbx_seq_one_letter_code
_entity_poly.pdbx_strand_id
1 'polypeptide(L)'
;TIEVVPTFTPVECITQKVFHVGRKQKSLLLKELLFTHPEMNKVLVFSRTKHGANRISETLSKAGIASAAIHGNKSQTKRQEALGNFKKEQIRVLVATDIAARGIDVDNVSHVFNYDLPELPETYMHRIGRTGRAGKEGEAISFCSPEERFELKAIEKALKMKLPEGDSSILEKILAALPKESKPENYQQRKSKKKKFKSPKAQEKTKKENTENSPKLEVSAPEMGKSRKKRRNRPGSRARRRLRGEIE
;
A
#
# COMPACT_ATOMS: atom_id res chain seq x y z
N THR A 1 31.10 -24.95 0.01
CA THR A 1 29.89 -24.22 -0.46
C THR A 1 28.72 -24.86 0.23
N ILE A 2 28.14 -24.18 1.22
CA ILE A 2 26.90 -24.62 1.85
C ILE A 2 25.79 -24.06 0.98
N GLU A 3 25.20 -24.88 0.12
CA GLU A 3 23.92 -24.54 -0.51
C GLU A 3 22.84 -24.56 0.57
N VAL A 4 22.46 -23.40 1.03
CA VAL A 4 21.24 -23.21 1.80
C VAL A 4 20.09 -23.35 0.81
N VAL A 5 19.61 -24.57 0.63
CA VAL A 5 18.33 -24.82 -0.05
C VAL A 5 17.27 -24.09 0.80
N PRO A 6 16.60 -23.05 0.28
CA PRO A 6 15.50 -22.44 1.01
C PRO A 6 14.47 -23.55 1.23
N THR A 7 14.14 -23.84 2.47
CA THR A 7 13.04 -24.75 2.83
C THR A 7 11.75 -24.01 2.45
N PHE A 8 11.41 -24.06 1.17
CA PHE A 8 10.09 -23.65 0.73
C PHE A 8 9.10 -24.65 1.30
N THR A 9 8.14 -24.17 2.07
CA THR A 9 6.93 -24.95 2.36
C THR A 9 6.44 -25.51 1.03
N PRO A 10 6.19 -26.82 0.91
CA PRO A 10 5.75 -27.38 -0.36
C PRO A 10 4.52 -26.62 -0.83
N VAL A 11 4.62 -25.96 -1.97
CA VAL A 11 3.52 -25.26 -2.63
C VAL A 11 2.35 -26.24 -2.90
N GLU A 12 2.63 -27.51 -2.87
CA GLU A 12 1.73 -28.64 -3.05
C GLU A 12 0.60 -28.73 -2.01
N CYS A 13 0.80 -28.23 -0.78
CA CYS A 13 -0.22 -28.22 0.27
C CYS A 13 -1.11 -26.96 0.25
N ILE A 14 -0.90 -26.05 -0.71
CA ILE A 14 -1.63 -24.79 -0.77
C ILE A 14 -2.53 -24.79 -2.02
N THR A 15 -3.83 -24.80 -1.80
CA THR A 15 -4.79 -24.60 -2.87
C THR A 15 -4.73 -23.16 -3.35
N GLN A 16 -4.44 -22.97 -4.64
CA GLN A 16 -4.28 -21.64 -5.21
C GLN A 16 -5.39 -21.33 -6.20
N LYS A 17 -5.89 -20.11 -6.19
CA LYS A 17 -6.92 -19.63 -7.13
C LYS A 17 -6.62 -18.22 -7.59
N VAL A 18 -6.98 -17.89 -8.82
CA VAL A 18 -6.91 -16.52 -9.35
C VAL A 18 -8.28 -16.03 -9.81
N PHE A 19 -8.61 -14.79 -9.47
CA PHE A 19 -9.79 -14.09 -9.98
C PHE A 19 -9.36 -12.96 -10.89
N HIS A 20 -9.81 -12.98 -12.14
CA HIS A 20 -9.62 -11.87 -13.06
C HIS A 20 -10.66 -10.79 -12.79
N VAL A 21 -10.25 -9.67 -12.20
CA VAL A 21 -11.16 -8.65 -11.69
C VAL A 21 -10.60 -7.25 -11.89
N GLY A 22 -11.42 -6.30 -12.32
CA GLY A 22 -11.03 -4.92 -12.46
C GLY A 22 -10.63 -4.29 -11.11
N ARG A 23 -9.68 -3.37 -11.14
CA ARG A 23 -9.11 -2.74 -9.94
C ARG A 23 -10.17 -2.17 -8.99
N LYS A 24 -11.25 -1.58 -9.52
CA LYS A 24 -12.33 -1.00 -8.73
C LYS A 24 -13.18 -2.07 -8.03
N GLN A 25 -13.28 -3.26 -8.61
CA GLN A 25 -14.09 -4.36 -8.11
C GLN A 25 -13.37 -5.24 -7.07
N LYS A 26 -12.03 -5.18 -6.99
CA LYS A 26 -11.26 -6.00 -6.02
C LYS A 26 -11.78 -5.90 -4.59
N SER A 27 -12.14 -4.69 -4.16
CA SER A 27 -12.63 -4.45 -2.79
C SER A 27 -14.01 -5.07 -2.55
N LEU A 28 -14.88 -5.05 -3.57
CA LEU A 28 -16.20 -5.69 -3.51
C LEU A 28 -16.07 -7.21 -3.48
N LEU A 29 -15.19 -7.76 -4.34
CA LEU A 29 -14.94 -9.20 -4.38
C LEU A 29 -14.36 -9.71 -3.06
N LEU A 30 -13.37 -9.02 -2.48
CA LEU A 30 -12.82 -9.39 -1.19
C LEU A 30 -13.90 -9.42 -0.10
N LYS A 31 -14.74 -8.38 -0.06
CA LYS A 31 -15.82 -8.29 0.90
C LYS A 31 -16.82 -9.44 0.71
N GLU A 32 -17.24 -9.71 -0.51
CA GLU A 32 -18.21 -10.76 -0.82
C GLU A 32 -17.67 -12.15 -0.45
N LEU A 33 -16.42 -12.45 -0.83
CA LEU A 33 -15.78 -13.71 -0.46
C LEU A 33 -15.73 -13.88 1.07
N LEU A 34 -15.41 -12.85 1.82
CA LEU A 34 -15.37 -12.90 3.29
C LEU A 34 -16.76 -13.05 3.92
N PHE A 35 -17.83 -12.56 3.27
CA PHE A 35 -19.20 -12.73 3.74
C PHE A 35 -19.76 -14.11 3.42
N THR A 36 -19.49 -14.61 2.20
CA THR A 36 -19.97 -15.93 1.75
C THR A 36 -19.23 -17.09 2.40
N HIS A 37 -18.01 -16.84 2.88
CA HIS A 37 -17.11 -17.84 3.45
C HIS A 37 -16.73 -17.51 4.91
N PRO A 38 -17.65 -17.73 5.88
CA PRO A 38 -17.38 -17.46 7.30
C PRO A 38 -16.27 -18.33 7.87
N GLU A 39 -15.96 -19.49 7.27
CA GLU A 39 -14.86 -20.37 7.62
C GLU A 39 -13.48 -19.74 7.41
N MET A 40 -13.36 -18.69 6.59
CA MET A 40 -12.14 -17.88 6.45
C MET A 40 -11.92 -17.05 7.71
N ASN A 41 -11.48 -17.65 8.81
CA ASN A 41 -11.42 -17.03 10.14
C ASN A 41 -10.12 -16.29 10.45
N LYS A 42 -9.01 -16.65 9.82
CA LYS A 42 -7.68 -16.06 10.02
C LYS A 42 -7.05 -15.71 8.67
N VAL A 43 -7.36 -14.52 8.18
CA VAL A 43 -7.07 -14.10 6.81
C VAL A 43 -5.97 -13.05 6.76
N LEU A 44 -4.96 -13.28 5.92
CA LEU A 44 -3.91 -12.31 5.64
C LEU A 44 -4.06 -11.76 4.22
N VAL A 45 -4.21 -10.45 4.10
CA VAL A 45 -4.38 -9.76 2.83
C VAL A 45 -3.14 -8.93 2.51
N PHE A 46 -2.54 -9.15 1.36
CA PHE A 46 -1.40 -8.39 0.88
C PHE A 46 -1.81 -7.28 -0.07
N SER A 47 -1.40 -6.05 0.26
CA SER A 47 -1.56 -4.89 -0.61
C SER A 47 -0.21 -4.26 -0.94
N ARG A 48 -0.05 -3.79 -2.16
CA ARG A 48 1.19 -3.18 -2.67
C ARG A 48 1.56 -1.91 -1.90
N THR A 49 0.57 -1.13 -1.44
CA THR A 49 0.81 0.18 -0.84
C THR A 49 0.25 0.31 0.57
N LYS A 50 0.91 1.14 1.39
CA LYS A 50 0.45 1.49 2.74
C LYS A 50 -0.94 2.13 2.76
N HIS A 51 -1.25 2.97 1.77
CA HIS A 51 -2.55 3.62 1.62
C HIS A 51 -3.62 2.61 1.18
N GLY A 52 -3.26 1.67 0.30
CA GLY A 52 -4.12 0.55 -0.08
C GLY A 52 -4.48 -0.30 1.14
N ALA A 53 -3.49 -0.67 1.95
CA ALA A 53 -3.71 -1.46 3.15
C ALA A 53 -4.68 -0.80 4.14
N ASN A 54 -4.52 0.50 4.41
CA ASN A 54 -5.47 1.24 5.26
C ASN A 54 -6.88 1.25 4.64
N ARG A 55 -7.00 1.60 3.35
CA ARG A 55 -8.30 1.67 2.67
C ARG A 55 -9.04 0.33 2.70
N ILE A 56 -8.33 -0.78 2.45
CA ILE A 56 -8.93 -2.12 2.49
C ILE A 56 -9.43 -2.40 3.90
N SER A 57 -8.59 -2.23 4.93
CA SER A 57 -8.96 -2.44 6.33
C SER A 57 -10.16 -1.58 6.73
N GLU A 58 -10.17 -0.29 6.41
CA GLU A 58 -11.28 0.61 6.70
C GLU A 58 -12.59 0.18 6.00
N THR A 59 -12.49 -0.27 4.74
CA THR A 59 -13.65 -0.75 3.98
C THR A 59 -14.24 -2.01 4.60
N LEU A 60 -13.38 -2.95 5.03
CA LEU A 60 -13.81 -4.17 5.70
C LEU A 60 -14.43 -3.87 7.06
N SER A 61 -13.81 -2.99 7.86
CA SER A 61 -14.34 -2.59 9.18
C SER A 61 -15.70 -1.90 9.07
N LYS A 62 -15.89 -1.02 8.08
CA LYS A 62 -17.19 -0.39 7.80
C LYS A 62 -18.26 -1.40 7.38
N ALA A 63 -17.86 -2.53 6.83
CA ALA A 63 -18.74 -3.64 6.47
C ALA A 63 -18.96 -4.63 7.61
N GLY A 64 -18.49 -4.35 8.85
CA GLY A 64 -18.64 -5.22 10.00
C GLY A 64 -17.62 -6.36 10.10
N ILE A 65 -16.60 -6.38 9.23
CA ILE A 65 -15.54 -7.39 9.27
C ILE A 65 -14.38 -6.86 10.10
N ALA A 66 -14.12 -7.46 11.26
CA ALA A 66 -13.04 -7.07 12.16
C ALA A 66 -11.68 -7.17 11.43
N SER A 67 -11.03 -6.03 11.19
CA SER A 67 -9.80 -5.95 10.41
C SER A 67 -8.84 -4.89 10.90
N ALA A 68 -7.54 -5.09 10.69
CA ALA A 68 -6.50 -4.10 10.96
C ALA A 68 -5.47 -4.06 9.83
N ALA A 69 -4.79 -2.91 9.70
CA ALA A 69 -3.72 -2.73 8.71
C ALA A 69 -2.35 -2.63 9.39
N ILE A 70 -1.34 -3.33 8.83
CA ILE A 70 0.07 -3.24 9.23
C ILE A 70 0.92 -2.77 8.04
N HIS A 71 1.64 -1.67 8.24
CA HIS A 71 2.58 -1.12 7.24
C HIS A 71 3.61 -0.21 7.90
N GLY A 72 4.65 0.20 7.17
CA GLY A 72 5.78 0.95 7.71
C GLY A 72 5.43 2.29 8.39
N ASN A 73 4.31 2.91 8.04
CA ASN A 73 3.87 4.17 8.68
C ASN A 73 3.08 3.98 9.98
N LYS A 74 2.83 2.75 10.42
CA LYS A 74 2.26 2.49 11.76
C LYS A 74 3.37 2.47 12.80
N SER A 75 3.11 3.03 13.99
CA SER A 75 4.03 2.92 15.12
C SER A 75 4.21 1.44 15.52
N GLN A 76 5.34 1.12 16.14
CA GLN A 76 5.63 -0.25 16.56
C GLN A 76 4.55 -0.77 17.53
N THR A 77 4.06 0.08 18.44
CA THR A 77 2.97 -0.25 19.35
C THR A 77 1.69 -0.67 18.61
N LYS A 78 1.25 0.13 17.61
CA LYS A 78 0.08 -0.20 16.80
C LYS A 78 0.26 -1.46 15.97
N ARG A 79 1.49 -1.74 15.51
CA ARG A 79 1.80 -2.98 14.79
C ARG A 79 1.71 -4.19 15.71
N GLN A 80 2.24 -4.11 16.93
CA GLN A 80 2.17 -5.17 17.93
C GLN A 80 0.73 -5.41 18.39
N GLU A 81 -0.05 -4.35 18.61
CA GLU A 81 -1.46 -4.43 18.96
C GLU A 81 -2.27 -5.16 17.87
N ALA A 82 -2.15 -4.72 16.59
CA ALA A 82 -2.83 -5.36 15.49
C ALA A 82 -2.44 -6.84 15.34
N LEU A 83 -1.15 -7.16 15.51
CA LEU A 83 -0.66 -8.53 15.46
C LEU A 83 -1.17 -9.36 16.64
N GLY A 84 -1.15 -8.79 17.85
CA GLY A 84 -1.68 -9.45 19.06
C GLY A 84 -3.18 -9.76 18.93
N ASN A 85 -3.96 -8.80 18.45
CA ASN A 85 -5.39 -8.98 18.22
C ASN A 85 -5.67 -10.03 17.13
N PHE A 86 -4.83 -10.08 16.08
CA PHE A 86 -4.94 -11.09 15.03
C PHE A 86 -4.58 -12.50 15.55
N LYS A 87 -3.51 -12.62 16.33
CA LYS A 87 -3.14 -13.90 16.95
C LYS A 87 -4.20 -14.43 17.92
N LYS A 88 -4.88 -13.53 18.62
CA LYS A 88 -5.99 -13.84 19.56
C LYS A 88 -7.34 -14.00 18.86
N GLU A 89 -7.38 -13.93 17.52
CA GLU A 89 -8.59 -14.01 16.69
C GLU A 89 -9.65 -12.93 16.99
N GLN A 90 -9.24 -11.83 17.67
CA GLN A 90 -10.08 -10.66 17.89
C GLN A 90 -10.32 -9.84 16.61
N ILE A 91 -9.43 -9.97 15.63
CA ILE A 91 -9.62 -9.51 14.27
C ILE A 91 -9.49 -10.69 13.31
N ARG A 92 -10.40 -10.73 12.34
CA ARG A 92 -10.48 -11.78 11.33
C ARG A 92 -9.49 -11.57 10.19
N VAL A 93 -9.27 -10.31 9.83
CA VAL A 93 -8.48 -9.94 8.65
C VAL A 93 -7.32 -9.01 9.01
N LEU A 94 -6.10 -9.42 8.68
CA LEU A 94 -4.92 -8.60 8.78
C LEU A 94 -4.50 -8.15 7.38
N VAL A 95 -4.45 -6.84 7.11
CA VAL A 95 -4.01 -6.30 5.83
C VAL A 95 -2.58 -5.79 5.96
N ALA A 96 -1.66 -6.33 5.18
CA ALA A 96 -0.24 -6.03 5.28
C ALA A 96 0.39 -5.59 3.95
N THR A 97 1.46 -4.81 4.04
CA THR A 97 2.40 -4.64 2.92
C THR A 97 3.56 -5.62 3.08
N ASP A 98 4.24 -6.00 1.98
CA ASP A 98 5.35 -6.95 2.00
C ASP A 98 6.44 -6.59 3.01
N ILE A 99 6.84 -5.31 3.05
CA ILE A 99 7.86 -4.83 3.98
C ILE A 99 7.44 -5.03 5.44
N ALA A 100 6.16 -4.81 5.73
CA ALA A 100 5.66 -4.95 7.09
C ALA A 100 5.40 -6.41 7.48
N ALA A 101 5.12 -7.25 6.50
CA ALA A 101 4.91 -8.68 6.68
C ALA A 101 6.22 -9.46 6.87
N ARG A 102 7.34 -8.91 6.39
CA ARG A 102 8.66 -9.48 6.68
C ARG A 102 9.02 -9.26 8.16
N GLY A 103 9.43 -10.33 8.84
CA GLY A 103 9.83 -10.27 10.25
C GLY A 103 8.69 -10.17 11.24
N ILE A 104 7.44 -10.33 10.80
CA ILE A 104 6.33 -10.59 11.72
C ILE A 104 6.01 -12.08 11.72
N ASP A 105 5.88 -12.61 12.93
CA ASP A 105 5.46 -13.98 13.19
C ASP A 105 3.94 -14.09 12.98
N VAL A 106 3.55 -14.17 11.70
CA VAL A 106 2.17 -14.41 11.24
C VAL A 106 2.19 -15.62 10.34
N ASP A 107 2.15 -16.76 10.97
CA ASP A 107 2.07 -18.05 10.32
C ASP A 107 0.74 -18.74 10.66
N ASN A 108 0.47 -19.84 9.99
CA ASN A 108 -0.74 -20.63 10.17
C ASN A 108 -2.03 -19.81 9.96
N VAL A 109 -2.02 -18.91 8.95
CA VAL A 109 -3.26 -18.28 8.52
C VAL A 109 -4.07 -19.29 7.69
N SER A 110 -5.40 -19.22 7.77
CA SER A 110 -6.28 -20.07 6.97
C SER A 110 -6.21 -19.71 5.49
N HIS A 111 -6.20 -18.42 5.20
CA HIS A 111 -6.26 -17.91 3.83
C HIS A 111 -5.28 -16.75 3.63
N VAL A 112 -4.64 -16.73 2.47
CA VAL A 112 -3.82 -15.61 1.99
C VAL A 112 -4.49 -14.99 0.78
N PHE A 113 -4.74 -13.68 0.82
CA PHE A 113 -5.20 -12.92 -0.33
C PHE A 113 -4.07 -12.07 -0.89
N ASN A 114 -3.71 -12.27 -2.15
CA ASN A 114 -2.93 -11.33 -2.91
C ASN A 114 -3.89 -10.31 -3.56
N TYR A 115 -4.28 -9.28 -2.79
CA TYR A 115 -5.14 -8.21 -3.28
C TYR A 115 -4.49 -7.45 -4.45
N ASP A 116 -3.19 -7.21 -4.34
CA ASP A 116 -2.33 -6.77 -5.44
C ASP A 116 -1.26 -7.83 -5.68
N LEU A 117 -1.06 -8.25 -6.91
CA LEU A 117 0.00 -9.19 -7.26
C LEU A 117 1.38 -8.56 -7.02
N PRO A 118 2.34 -9.32 -6.49
CA PRO A 118 3.72 -8.84 -6.35
C PRO A 118 4.43 -8.84 -7.71
N GLU A 119 5.41 -7.95 -7.85
CA GLU A 119 6.23 -7.85 -9.07
C GLU A 119 7.19 -9.04 -9.23
N LEU A 120 7.63 -9.62 -8.10
CA LEU A 120 8.57 -10.73 -8.07
C LEU A 120 7.87 -12.03 -7.67
N PRO A 121 8.07 -13.12 -8.44
CA PRO A 121 7.51 -14.45 -8.11
C PRO A 121 7.94 -14.98 -6.74
N GLU A 122 9.17 -14.68 -6.30
CA GLU A 122 9.67 -15.10 -4.99
C GLU A 122 8.84 -14.46 -3.87
N THR A 123 8.42 -13.20 -4.05
CA THR A 123 7.54 -12.51 -3.10
C THR A 123 6.17 -13.19 -3.04
N TYR A 124 5.65 -13.65 -4.17
CA TYR A 124 4.42 -14.44 -4.21
C TYR A 124 4.54 -15.71 -3.35
N MET A 125 5.61 -16.49 -3.56
CA MET A 125 5.88 -17.70 -2.78
C MET A 125 6.00 -17.41 -1.27
N HIS A 126 6.70 -16.34 -0.90
CA HIS A 126 6.81 -15.91 0.50
C HIS A 126 5.47 -15.51 1.12
N ARG A 127 4.54 -14.94 0.32
CA ARG A 127 3.21 -14.57 0.78
C ARG A 127 2.36 -15.80 1.00
N ILE A 128 2.25 -16.69 0.00
CA ILE A 128 1.42 -17.89 0.12
C ILE A 128 1.95 -18.85 1.19
N GLY A 129 3.27 -18.91 1.39
CA GLY A 129 3.90 -19.68 2.47
C GLY A 129 3.55 -19.22 3.89
N ARG A 130 2.63 -18.25 4.09
CA ARG A 130 2.03 -17.91 5.38
C ARG A 130 0.85 -18.83 5.75
N THR A 131 0.33 -19.55 4.78
CA THR A 131 -0.66 -20.62 4.97
C THR A 131 -0.07 -21.99 4.64
N GLY A 132 -0.80 -23.05 4.83
CA GLY A 132 -0.37 -24.42 4.48
C GLY A 132 0.80 -24.94 5.32
N ARG A 133 0.98 -24.47 6.57
CA ARG A 133 2.07 -24.90 7.45
C ARG A 133 1.64 -25.94 8.45
N ALA A 134 2.63 -26.71 8.95
CA ALA A 134 2.46 -27.75 9.96
C ALA A 134 1.42 -28.82 9.59
N GLY A 135 1.37 -29.20 8.31
CA GLY A 135 0.46 -30.25 7.82
C GLY A 135 -1.01 -29.82 7.71
N LYS A 136 -1.30 -28.51 7.87
CA LYS A 136 -2.63 -27.96 7.62
C LYS A 136 -2.76 -27.55 6.17
N GLU A 137 -3.93 -27.76 5.61
CA GLU A 137 -4.30 -27.21 4.30
C GLU A 137 -4.41 -25.68 4.37
N GLY A 138 -4.03 -25.01 3.30
CA GLY A 138 -4.12 -23.57 3.18
C GLY A 138 -4.65 -23.14 1.82
N GLU A 139 -5.28 -21.98 1.77
CA GLU A 139 -5.76 -21.45 0.51
C GLU A 139 -5.14 -20.08 0.21
N ALA A 140 -4.70 -19.89 -1.03
CA ALA A 140 -4.16 -18.64 -1.54
C ALA A 140 -5.02 -18.13 -2.70
N ILE A 141 -5.62 -16.96 -2.52
CA ILE A 141 -6.51 -16.33 -3.49
C ILE A 141 -5.83 -15.07 -4.04
N SER A 142 -5.72 -14.98 -5.35
CA SER A 142 -5.06 -13.87 -6.03
C SER A 142 -6.04 -13.09 -6.88
N PHE A 143 -6.00 -11.76 -6.79
CA PHE A 143 -6.78 -10.87 -7.65
C PHE A 143 -5.88 -10.29 -8.73
N CYS A 144 -6.18 -10.59 -9.98
CA CYS A 144 -5.45 -10.11 -11.14
C CYS A 144 -6.28 -9.07 -11.89
N SER A 145 -5.86 -7.81 -11.84
CA SER A 145 -6.42 -6.78 -12.71
C SER A 145 -5.79 -6.83 -14.11
N PRO A 146 -6.41 -6.20 -15.13
CA PRO A 146 -5.84 -6.17 -16.48
C PRO A 146 -4.39 -5.65 -16.53
N GLU A 147 -4.04 -4.76 -15.62
CA GLU A 147 -2.69 -4.16 -15.50
C GLU A 147 -1.68 -5.13 -14.89
N GLU A 148 -2.14 -6.14 -14.13
CA GLU A 148 -1.28 -7.10 -13.41
C GLU A 148 -1.12 -8.44 -14.14
N ARG A 149 -1.50 -8.50 -15.42
CA ARG A 149 -1.37 -9.75 -16.21
C ARG A 149 0.08 -10.17 -16.45
N PHE A 150 0.99 -9.22 -16.43
CA PHE A 150 2.42 -9.49 -16.58
C PHE A 150 2.97 -10.19 -15.34
N GLU A 151 2.62 -9.70 -14.16
CA GLU A 151 2.99 -10.28 -12.88
C GLU A 151 2.42 -11.69 -12.75
N LEU A 152 1.14 -11.89 -13.12
CA LEU A 152 0.53 -13.22 -13.11
C LEU A 152 1.30 -14.21 -13.98
N LYS A 153 1.62 -13.85 -15.23
CA LYS A 153 2.39 -14.70 -16.13
C LYS A 153 3.78 -15.04 -15.59
N ALA A 154 4.45 -14.08 -14.94
CA ALA A 154 5.76 -14.30 -14.32
C ALA A 154 5.64 -15.28 -13.15
N ILE A 155 4.60 -15.17 -12.32
CA ILE A 155 4.31 -16.07 -11.20
C ILE A 155 4.03 -17.48 -11.73
N GLU A 156 3.12 -17.63 -12.69
CA GLU A 156 2.78 -18.94 -13.30
C GLU A 156 3.99 -19.63 -13.93
N LYS A 157 4.85 -18.85 -14.60
CA LYS A 157 6.09 -19.37 -15.17
C LYS A 157 7.04 -19.89 -14.08
N ALA A 158 7.17 -19.17 -12.97
CA ALA A 158 8.02 -19.58 -11.86
C ALA A 158 7.47 -20.81 -11.12
N LEU A 159 6.15 -20.90 -10.98
CA LEU A 159 5.45 -22.06 -10.41
C LEU A 159 5.41 -23.27 -11.36
N LYS A 160 5.72 -23.06 -12.65
CA LYS A 160 5.58 -24.07 -13.73
C LYS A 160 4.15 -24.63 -13.85
N MET A 161 3.15 -23.85 -13.42
CA MET A 161 1.73 -24.20 -13.50
C MET A 161 0.87 -22.96 -13.74
N LYS A 162 -0.28 -23.14 -14.36
CA LYS A 162 -1.30 -22.10 -14.41
C LYS A 162 -2.12 -22.11 -13.13
N LEU A 163 -2.42 -20.94 -12.61
CA LEU A 163 -3.31 -20.83 -11.46
C LEU A 163 -4.75 -21.13 -11.90
N PRO A 164 -5.47 -22.03 -11.22
CA PRO A 164 -6.88 -22.26 -11.48
C PRO A 164 -7.71 -20.99 -11.30
N GLU A 165 -8.67 -20.76 -12.17
CA GLU A 165 -9.58 -19.64 -12.03
C GLU A 165 -10.58 -19.92 -10.90
N GLY A 166 -10.85 -18.87 -10.12
CA GLY A 166 -11.88 -18.92 -9.08
C GLY A 166 -13.28 -18.88 -9.69
N ASP A 167 -14.29 -19.18 -8.87
CA ASP A 167 -15.70 -19.22 -9.31
C ASP A 167 -16.15 -17.85 -9.83
N SER A 168 -16.45 -17.81 -11.13
CA SER A 168 -16.90 -16.59 -11.81
C SER A 168 -18.32 -16.17 -11.40
N SER A 169 -19.13 -17.06 -10.82
CA SER A 169 -20.52 -16.76 -10.40
C SER A 169 -20.56 -15.64 -9.34
N ILE A 170 -19.58 -15.57 -8.48
CA ILE A 170 -19.44 -14.51 -7.46
C ILE A 170 -19.18 -13.17 -8.14
N LEU A 171 -18.30 -13.15 -9.15
CA LEU A 171 -18.02 -11.95 -9.93
C LEU A 171 -19.24 -11.47 -10.71
N GLU A 172 -19.99 -12.37 -11.30
CA GLU A 172 -21.24 -12.05 -12.02
C GLU A 172 -22.27 -11.42 -11.10
N LYS A 173 -22.45 -11.96 -9.89
CA LYS A 173 -23.34 -11.37 -8.86
C LYS A 173 -22.91 -9.96 -8.49
N ILE A 174 -21.60 -9.74 -8.27
CA ILE A 174 -21.04 -8.42 -7.95
C ILE A 174 -21.27 -7.46 -9.11
N LEU A 175 -21.00 -7.88 -10.33
CA LEU A 175 -21.18 -7.04 -11.53
C LEU A 175 -22.66 -6.71 -11.78
N ALA A 176 -23.57 -7.64 -11.52
CA ALA A 176 -25.01 -7.43 -11.64
C ALA A 176 -25.55 -6.47 -10.56
N ALA A 177 -24.97 -6.47 -9.36
CA ALA A 177 -25.35 -5.58 -8.26
C ALA A 177 -24.76 -4.16 -8.36
N LEU A 178 -23.77 -3.94 -9.23
CA LEU A 178 -23.22 -2.60 -9.46
C LEU A 178 -24.23 -1.78 -10.28
N PRO A 179 -24.51 -0.52 -9.89
CA PRO A 179 -25.23 0.40 -10.74
C PRO A 179 -24.51 0.48 -12.09
N LYS A 180 -25.21 0.21 -13.17
CA LYS A 180 -24.66 0.43 -14.52
C LYS A 180 -24.22 1.90 -14.56
N GLU A 181 -22.90 2.14 -14.60
CA GLU A 181 -22.37 3.51 -14.78
C GLU A 181 -23.04 4.06 -16.05
N SER A 182 -24.00 4.96 -15.88
CA SER A 182 -24.50 5.78 -16.98
C SER A 182 -23.26 6.45 -17.56
N LYS A 183 -22.97 6.19 -18.84
CA LYS A 183 -21.89 6.86 -19.57
C LYS A 183 -21.99 8.34 -19.26
N PRO A 184 -20.91 9.03 -18.87
CA PRO A 184 -20.99 10.47 -18.64
C PRO A 184 -21.27 11.14 -19.99
N GLU A 185 -22.53 11.46 -20.22
CA GLU A 185 -23.01 12.29 -21.34
C GLU A 185 -22.53 13.71 -21.17
N ASN A 186 -21.29 14.03 -21.04
CA ASN A 186 -20.87 15.43 -21.16
C ASN A 186 -19.36 15.67 -21.14
N TYR A 187 -18.61 14.82 -21.84
CA TYR A 187 -17.19 15.18 -22.02
C TYR A 187 -17.01 16.27 -23.13
N GLN A 188 -18.00 16.44 -23.99
CA GLN A 188 -17.92 17.42 -25.09
C GLN A 188 -18.32 18.85 -24.69
N GLN A 189 -19.14 19.04 -23.66
CA GLN A 189 -19.56 20.39 -23.24
C GLN A 189 -18.55 21.13 -22.35
N ARG A 190 -17.60 20.44 -21.74
CA ARG A 190 -16.55 21.13 -20.93
C ARG A 190 -15.42 21.73 -21.75
N LYS A 191 -15.24 21.32 -23.01
CA LYS A 191 -14.24 21.94 -23.91
C LYS A 191 -14.68 23.26 -24.53
N SER A 192 -15.99 23.51 -24.63
CA SER A 192 -16.54 24.76 -25.21
C SER A 192 -16.60 25.94 -24.23
N LYS A 193 -16.66 25.68 -22.91
CA LYS A 193 -16.70 26.76 -21.90
C LYS A 193 -15.31 27.31 -21.51
N LYS A 194 -14.20 26.64 -21.85
CA LYS A 194 -12.84 27.14 -21.60
C LYS A 194 -12.30 28.11 -22.67
N LYS A 195 -13.03 28.35 -23.78
CA LYS A 195 -12.60 29.22 -24.88
C LYS A 195 -13.13 30.66 -24.81
N LYS A 196 -13.83 31.07 -23.74
CA LYS A 196 -14.42 32.41 -23.61
C LYS A 196 -13.83 33.26 -22.45
N PHE A 197 -12.62 32.98 -21.99
CA PHE A 197 -11.94 33.94 -21.13
C PHE A 197 -10.99 34.78 -22.01
N LYS A 198 -11.50 35.91 -22.45
CA LYS A 198 -10.74 36.95 -23.19
C LYS A 198 -9.74 37.58 -22.23
N SER A 199 -8.47 37.58 -22.63
CA SER A 199 -7.41 38.39 -22.05
C SER A 199 -7.73 39.90 -22.13
N PRO A 200 -7.42 40.71 -21.10
CA PRO A 200 -7.54 42.17 -21.20
C PRO A 200 -6.41 42.72 -22.09
N LYS A 201 -6.82 43.65 -22.98
CA LYS A 201 -5.95 44.41 -23.85
C LYS A 201 -4.97 45.25 -23.06
N ALA A 202 -3.69 45.13 -23.38
CA ALA A 202 -2.68 46.13 -23.04
C ALA A 202 -2.96 47.41 -23.82
N GLN A 203 -3.12 48.50 -23.15
CA GLN A 203 -3.14 49.86 -23.75
C GLN A 203 -1.70 50.35 -23.89
N GLU A 204 -1.33 50.57 -25.12
CA GLU A 204 -0.17 51.27 -25.62
C GLU A 204 -0.25 52.77 -25.21
N LYS A 205 0.75 53.31 -24.53
CA LYS A 205 1.01 54.75 -24.47
C LYS A 205 2.46 55.01 -24.86
N THR A 206 2.59 55.51 -26.05
CA THR A 206 3.75 56.20 -26.63
C THR A 206 4.13 57.46 -25.86
N LYS A 207 5.44 57.67 -25.63
CA LYS A 207 6.17 58.93 -25.76
C LYS A 207 7.66 58.69 -25.46
N LYS A 208 8.46 58.73 -26.49
CA LYS A 208 9.44 59.76 -26.95
C LYS A 208 10.64 59.96 -26.02
N GLU A 209 11.79 59.53 -26.63
CA GLU A 209 13.06 60.26 -26.83
C GLU A 209 13.71 60.97 -25.60
N ASN A 210 14.92 60.57 -25.25
CA ASN A 210 16.17 61.20 -25.74
C ASN A 210 17.42 60.54 -25.11
N THR A 211 18.35 60.22 -26.03
CA THR A 211 19.79 60.46 -26.09
C THR A 211 20.71 60.15 -24.91
N GLU A 212 21.69 59.32 -25.28
CA GLU A 212 23.14 59.49 -25.08
C GLU A 212 23.75 59.22 -23.71
N ASN A 213 24.55 58.26 -23.58
CA ASN A 213 26.01 58.24 -23.42
C ASN A 213 26.50 57.03 -22.61
N SER A 214 27.24 56.21 -23.33
CA SER A 214 28.22 55.33 -22.69
C SER A 214 29.46 56.14 -22.29
N PRO A 215 30.32 55.78 -21.33
CA PRO A 215 31.26 54.70 -21.59
C PRO A 215 31.72 53.87 -20.33
N LYS A 216 32.10 52.66 -20.66
CA LYS A 216 33.30 51.84 -20.34
C LYS A 216 33.97 51.87 -18.93
N LEU A 217 34.44 50.65 -18.60
CA LEU A 217 35.63 50.26 -17.79
C LEU A 217 35.33 50.14 -16.26
N GLU A 218 35.80 49.19 -15.49
CA GLU A 218 36.78 48.11 -15.53
C GLU A 218 36.63 47.21 -14.32
N VAL A 219 36.88 45.95 -14.47
CA VAL A 219 37.64 44.98 -13.67
C VAL A 219 37.91 45.31 -12.17
N SER A 220 37.52 44.43 -11.28
CA SER A 220 38.39 43.71 -10.34
C SER A 220 37.60 42.93 -9.27
N ALA A 221 37.86 41.63 -9.16
CA ALA A 221 37.82 40.88 -7.91
C ALA A 221 39.20 41.08 -7.25
N PRO A 222 39.50 40.67 -6.04
CA PRO A 222 38.87 39.77 -5.09
C PRO A 222 38.86 40.28 -3.64
N GLU A 223 38.32 39.63 -2.67
CA GLU A 223 39.01 39.04 -1.53
C GLU A 223 38.07 38.61 -0.37
N MET A 224 38.52 37.57 0.23
CA MET A 224 38.20 36.87 1.46
C MET A 224 37.89 37.73 2.68
N GLY A 225 37.00 37.31 3.53
CA GLY A 225 36.83 37.83 4.89
C GLY A 225 35.88 36.99 5.77
N LYS A 226 36.45 36.02 6.39
CA LYS A 226 36.26 35.38 7.71
C LYS A 226 35.18 35.91 8.65
N SER A 227 34.51 34.93 9.26
CA SER A 227 34.16 34.80 10.67
C SER A 227 32.94 35.54 11.22
N ARG A 228 31.94 34.81 11.74
CA ARG A 228 31.74 34.74 13.19
C ARG A 228 30.63 33.77 13.59
N LYS A 229 31.04 32.78 14.38
CA LYS A 229 30.20 31.95 15.25
C LYS A 229 29.33 32.81 16.15
N LYS A 230 28.04 32.48 16.32
CA LYS A 230 27.31 32.80 17.54
C LYS A 230 26.61 31.55 18.05
N ARG A 231 27.24 30.99 19.08
CA ARG A 231 26.64 30.10 20.08
C ARG A 231 25.60 30.92 20.89
N ARG A 232 24.46 30.33 21.18
CA ARG A 232 23.67 30.63 22.39
C ARG A 232 22.82 29.41 22.66
N ASN A 233 23.16 28.70 23.62
CA ASN A 233 22.91 28.63 25.06
C ASN A 233 21.74 27.71 25.39
N ARG A 234 22.12 26.55 25.96
CA ARG A 234 21.31 25.78 26.93
C ARG A 234 21.29 26.51 28.26
N PRO A 235 20.29 26.37 29.06
CA PRO A 235 20.43 26.04 30.47
C PRO A 235 19.54 24.82 30.77
N GLY A 236 19.89 23.88 31.59
CA GLY A 236 20.61 23.87 32.80
C GLY A 236 19.88 22.93 33.73
N SER A 237 20.55 21.87 34.07
CA SER A 237 20.16 20.84 35.04
C SER A 237 19.95 21.42 36.45
N ARG A 238 19.04 20.81 37.21
CA ARG A 238 19.13 20.61 38.65
C ARG A 238 18.12 19.50 39.00
N ALA A 239 18.54 18.33 39.35
CA ALA A 239 19.27 17.83 40.49
C ALA A 239 18.49 17.88 41.84
N ARG A 240 18.49 16.71 42.44
CA ARG A 240 18.29 16.36 43.86
C ARG A 240 16.82 16.07 44.26
N ARG A 241 16.52 15.06 45.09
CA ARG A 241 17.29 14.27 46.07
C ARG A 241 16.44 13.11 46.55
N ARG A 242 17.08 11.98 46.75
CA ARG A 242 16.93 10.98 47.81
C ARG A 242 15.75 11.15 48.77
N LEU A 243 15.06 10.07 48.99
CA LEU A 243 14.92 9.53 50.37
C LEU A 243 14.64 8.03 50.32
N ARG A 244 15.39 7.34 51.09
CA ARG A 244 15.36 5.98 51.56
C ARG A 244 14.18 5.79 52.56
N GLY A 245 13.81 4.56 52.75
CA GLY A 245 13.07 3.97 53.86
C GLY A 245 12.51 2.66 53.34
N GLU A 246 13.05 1.57 53.47
CA GLU A 246 13.28 0.60 54.58
C GLU A 246 11.98 0.24 55.29
N ILE A 247 11.80 -1.11 55.34
CA ILE A 247 11.15 -1.97 56.32
C ILE A 247 9.61 -2.02 56.21
N GLU A 248 9.01 -3.16 55.95
CA GLU A 248 9.00 -4.55 56.46
C GLU A 248 8.57 -5.53 55.40
#